data_baf9ef06b47e44bc48c05709aae807d3
#
_entry.id   baf9ef06b47e44bc48c05709aae807d3
#
_cell.length_a   1.000
_cell.length_b   1.000
_cell.length_c   1.000
_cell.angle_alpha   90.00
_cell.angle_beta   90.00
_cell.angle_gamma   90.00
#
_symmetry.space_group_name_H-M   'P 1'
#
loop_
_entity.id
_entity.type
_entity.pdbx_description
1 polymer ?
#
loop_
_entity_poly.entity_id
_entity_poly.type
_entity_poly.pdbx_seq_one_letter_code
_entity_poly.pdbx_strand_id
1 'polypeptide(L)'
;MRFYFGKEEMSSLISPYDFTEVTRQLRSFFDEKGFQEVHTQNRLSILAACEDPTTVATYEYSGQIWPLPQTGQMWLEYELLTKPELPGCYCLSTSYRQEQNPTEGRHELIFPMFEFEAPGNFKDLLQMENDLCKHLGFKCDHGRSPFTEDFPGGNYMSMVAHYAAADNELLAFHESRMYEEYGDVFFLTEFPEYTSPFWNMKIGGTGPKDVKLANKCDVIMGGMETIGSAERATDVQEMKEQFYTISNGEYANLLFDLFGKDRVELELFKFLSHNFVPRYGGGIGVTRIISAMKRAGLIVND
;
A
#
# COMPACT_ATOMS: atom_id res chain seq x y z
N MET A 1 26.90 -7.38 -3.69
CA MET A 1 25.99 -7.24 -4.84
C MET A 1 25.79 -8.64 -5.41
N ARG A 2 24.70 -9.30 -5.07
CA ARG A 2 24.33 -10.60 -5.64
C ARG A 2 23.46 -10.34 -6.84
N PHE A 3 23.98 -10.53 -8.03
CA PHE A 3 23.15 -10.66 -9.22
C PHE A 3 22.56 -12.07 -9.18
N TYR A 4 21.29 -12.13 -8.98
CA TYR A 4 20.53 -13.34 -8.96
C TYR A 4 20.20 -13.73 -10.42
N PHE A 5 20.96 -14.62 -10.97
CA PHE A 5 20.70 -15.31 -12.24
C PHE A 5 20.90 -16.83 -12.06
N GLY A 6 20.16 -17.40 -11.10
CA GLY A 6 20.15 -18.85 -10.88
C GLY A 6 18.86 -19.48 -11.39
N LYS A 7 18.90 -20.79 -11.64
CA LYS A 7 17.70 -21.54 -12.07
C LYS A 7 16.54 -21.47 -11.05
N GLU A 8 16.84 -21.24 -9.78
CA GLU A 8 15.85 -21.14 -8.70
C GLU A 8 15.05 -19.85 -8.74
N GLU A 9 15.60 -18.80 -9.36
CA GLU A 9 14.93 -17.49 -9.49
C GLU A 9 14.02 -17.38 -10.70
N MET A 10 14.24 -18.19 -11.72
CA MET A 10 13.29 -18.30 -12.82
C MET A 10 11.99 -19.00 -12.40
N SER A 11 11.97 -19.68 -11.25
CA SER A 11 10.78 -20.30 -10.69
C SER A 11 9.81 -19.30 -10.03
N SER A 12 10.24 -18.08 -9.77
CA SER A 12 9.41 -16.99 -9.25
C SER A 12 8.77 -16.11 -10.33
N LEU A 13 8.94 -16.44 -11.61
CA LEU A 13 8.26 -15.75 -12.69
C LEU A 13 6.75 -15.95 -12.57
N ILE A 14 6.02 -14.84 -12.65
CA ILE A 14 4.56 -14.86 -12.64
C ILE A 14 4.09 -15.54 -13.93
N SER A 15 3.15 -16.48 -13.82
CA SER A 15 2.49 -17.06 -14.99
C SER A 15 1.84 -15.95 -15.83
N PRO A 16 2.12 -15.85 -17.14
CA PRO A 16 1.49 -14.85 -17.99
C PRO A 16 -0.04 -14.98 -18.03
N TYR A 17 -0.55 -16.18 -17.84
CA TYR A 17 -2.01 -16.42 -17.79
C TYR A 17 -2.62 -15.86 -16.52
N ASP A 18 -2.03 -16.11 -15.36
CA ASP A 18 -2.48 -15.58 -14.07
C ASP A 18 -2.40 -14.04 -14.04
N PHE A 19 -1.25 -13.51 -14.47
CA PHE A 19 -1.05 -12.08 -14.57
C PHE A 19 -2.11 -11.40 -15.45
N THR A 20 -2.36 -11.98 -16.63
CA THR A 20 -3.38 -11.45 -17.56
C THR A 20 -4.76 -11.52 -16.95
N GLU A 21 -5.13 -12.65 -16.35
CA GLU A 21 -6.45 -12.83 -15.76
C GLU A 21 -6.70 -11.86 -14.62
N VAL A 22 -5.78 -11.81 -13.65
CA VAL A 22 -5.93 -10.97 -12.46
C VAL A 22 -5.89 -9.48 -12.81
N THR A 23 -4.95 -9.04 -13.65
CA THR A 23 -4.88 -7.62 -14.03
C THR A 23 -6.07 -7.18 -14.89
N ARG A 24 -6.68 -8.09 -15.67
CA ARG A 24 -7.94 -7.81 -16.40
C ARG A 24 -9.10 -7.61 -15.43
N GLN A 25 -9.23 -8.46 -14.41
CA GLN A 25 -10.29 -8.32 -13.41
C GLN A 25 -10.12 -7.02 -12.61
N LEU A 26 -8.90 -6.68 -12.20
CA LEU A 26 -8.62 -5.42 -11.53
C LEU A 26 -8.99 -4.22 -12.42
N ARG A 27 -8.54 -4.18 -13.68
CA ARG A 27 -8.92 -3.11 -14.62
C ARG A 27 -10.43 -3.02 -14.80
N SER A 28 -11.11 -4.16 -15.00
CA SER A 28 -12.58 -4.18 -15.14
C SER A 28 -13.28 -3.50 -13.96
N PHE A 29 -12.86 -3.81 -12.75
CA PHE A 29 -13.44 -3.23 -11.54
C PHE A 29 -13.28 -1.70 -11.49
N PHE A 30 -12.07 -1.20 -11.74
CA PHE A 30 -11.79 0.24 -11.67
C PHE A 30 -12.41 1.00 -12.87
N ASP A 31 -12.41 0.40 -14.08
CA ASP A 31 -13.05 0.95 -15.26
C ASP A 31 -14.58 1.09 -15.09
N GLU A 32 -15.23 0.09 -14.48
CA GLU A 32 -16.66 0.14 -14.14
C GLU A 32 -17.01 1.26 -13.17
N LYS A 33 -16.06 1.65 -12.29
CA LYS A 33 -16.20 2.81 -11.41
C LYS A 33 -15.83 4.15 -12.10
N GLY A 34 -15.41 4.11 -13.37
CA GLY A 34 -15.05 5.30 -14.17
C GLY A 34 -13.63 5.82 -13.91
N PHE A 35 -12.78 5.05 -13.22
CA PHE A 35 -11.39 5.43 -12.98
C PHE A 35 -10.60 5.46 -14.30
N GLN A 36 -9.55 6.28 -14.32
CA GLN A 36 -8.68 6.40 -15.50
C GLN A 36 -7.33 5.74 -15.24
N GLU A 37 -6.86 4.91 -16.20
CA GLU A 37 -5.48 4.36 -16.12
C GLU A 37 -4.47 5.46 -16.42
N VAL A 38 -3.48 5.61 -15.54
CA VAL A 38 -2.45 6.65 -15.62
C VAL A 38 -1.09 6.02 -15.84
N HIS A 39 -0.30 6.61 -16.73
CA HIS A 39 1.11 6.26 -16.86
C HIS A 39 1.95 7.04 -15.84
N THR A 40 2.53 6.35 -14.87
CA THR A 40 3.36 6.95 -13.84
C THR A 40 4.77 7.26 -14.34
N GLN A 41 5.30 8.42 -13.94
CA GLN A 41 6.69 8.80 -14.17
C GLN A 41 7.53 8.54 -12.91
N ASN A 42 8.64 7.89 -13.03
CA ASN A 42 9.40 7.38 -11.89
C ASN A 42 10.55 8.31 -11.48
N ARG A 43 10.28 9.61 -11.27
CA ARG A 43 11.30 10.62 -10.99
C ARG A 43 10.97 11.55 -9.82
N LEU A 44 10.28 11.07 -8.81
CA LEU A 44 10.07 11.80 -7.57
C LEU A 44 11.04 11.32 -6.50
N SER A 45 11.74 12.25 -5.85
CA SER A 45 12.63 11.95 -4.73
C SER A 45 11.85 11.80 -3.42
N ILE A 46 10.71 12.47 -3.29
CA ILE A 46 9.79 12.22 -2.20
C ILE A 46 9.00 10.94 -2.48
N LEU A 47 8.98 10.05 -1.53
CA LEU A 47 8.30 8.76 -1.63
C LEU A 47 7.04 8.82 -0.77
N ALA A 48 5.89 8.56 -1.38
CA ALA A 48 4.67 8.26 -0.65
C ALA A 48 4.57 6.77 -0.41
N ALA A 49 3.87 6.34 0.60
CA ALA A 49 3.55 4.94 0.86
C ALA A 49 4.76 3.97 0.82
N CYS A 50 5.97 4.48 1.03
CA CYS A 50 7.15 3.66 1.22
C CYS A 50 7.35 3.47 2.71
N GLU A 51 7.10 2.28 3.20
CA GLU A 51 7.15 1.97 4.62
C GLU A 51 8.58 1.95 5.16
N ASP A 52 9.54 1.55 4.32
CA ASP A 52 10.95 1.49 4.71
C ASP A 52 11.84 2.24 3.71
N PRO A 53 12.26 3.47 4.03
CA PRO A 53 13.14 4.24 3.16
C PRO A 53 14.54 3.62 3.04
N THR A 54 14.94 2.71 3.95
CA THR A 54 16.23 2.03 3.87
C THR A 54 16.30 1.03 2.72
N THR A 55 15.15 0.65 2.16
CA THR A 55 15.04 -0.26 1.01
C THR A 55 15.02 0.43 -0.35
N VAL A 56 15.26 1.76 -0.39
CA VAL A 56 15.28 2.54 -1.63
C VAL A 56 16.44 2.12 -2.52
N ALA A 57 16.12 1.59 -3.70
CA ALA A 57 17.10 1.39 -4.77
C ALA A 57 17.23 2.67 -5.62
N THR A 58 18.43 2.93 -6.12
CA THR A 58 18.70 4.14 -6.90
C THR A 58 19.26 3.81 -8.28
N TYR A 59 19.08 4.75 -9.23
CA TYR A 59 19.73 4.70 -10.53
C TYR A 59 20.27 6.08 -10.90
N GLU A 60 21.31 6.11 -11.73
CA GLU A 60 21.86 7.33 -12.27
C GLU A 60 21.26 7.63 -13.65
N TYR A 61 20.74 8.84 -13.82
CA TYR A 61 20.23 9.29 -15.10
C TYR A 61 20.52 10.78 -15.30
N SER A 62 21.11 11.12 -16.44
CA SER A 62 21.48 12.50 -16.81
C SER A 62 22.31 13.23 -15.75
N GLY A 63 23.28 12.51 -15.14
CA GLY A 63 24.17 13.06 -14.11
C GLY A 63 23.51 13.31 -12.75
N GLN A 64 22.35 12.73 -12.50
CA GLN A 64 21.64 12.81 -11.23
C GLN A 64 21.24 11.42 -10.74
N ILE A 65 21.21 11.26 -9.42
CA ILE A 65 20.72 10.04 -8.77
C ILE A 65 19.22 10.18 -8.53
N TRP A 66 18.47 9.15 -8.88
CA TRP A 66 17.02 9.05 -8.74
C TRP A 66 16.63 7.75 -8.04
N PRO A 67 15.52 7.72 -7.29
CA PRO A 67 14.98 6.47 -6.78
C PRO A 67 14.42 5.61 -7.91
N LEU A 68 14.65 4.31 -7.87
CA LEU A 68 13.76 3.37 -8.54
C LEU A 68 12.40 3.38 -7.80
N PRO A 69 11.28 3.31 -8.50
CA PRO A 69 9.99 3.45 -7.87
C PRO A 69 9.72 2.27 -6.91
N GLN A 70 9.25 2.57 -5.72
CA GLN A 70 8.65 1.57 -4.83
C GLN A 70 7.12 1.58 -5.00
N THR A 71 6.58 2.69 -5.45
CA THR A 71 5.16 2.92 -5.65
C THR A 71 4.92 3.98 -6.71
N GLY A 72 3.78 3.91 -7.39
CA GLY A 72 3.29 4.96 -8.29
C GLY A 72 2.33 5.95 -7.61
N GLN A 73 2.02 5.76 -6.31
CA GLN A 73 0.95 6.50 -5.63
C GLN A 73 1.13 8.01 -5.65
N MET A 74 2.37 8.53 -5.48
CA MET A 74 2.61 9.98 -5.58
C MET A 74 2.17 10.58 -6.93
N TRP A 75 2.34 9.85 -8.04
CA TRP A 75 1.87 10.30 -9.35
C TRP A 75 0.36 10.25 -9.46
N LEU A 76 -0.29 9.22 -8.89
CA LEU A 76 -1.74 9.14 -8.84
C LEU A 76 -2.32 10.30 -8.01
N GLU A 77 -1.68 10.65 -6.88
CA GLU A 77 -2.08 11.82 -6.10
C GLU A 77 -1.92 13.13 -6.89
N TYR A 78 -0.81 13.31 -7.62
CA TYR A 78 -0.62 14.47 -8.50
C TYR A 78 -1.71 14.54 -9.59
N GLU A 79 -2.02 13.43 -10.23
CA GLU A 79 -3.07 13.39 -11.25
C GLU A 79 -4.43 13.77 -10.66
N LEU A 80 -4.79 13.21 -9.51
CA LEU A 80 -6.06 13.48 -8.85
C LEU A 80 -6.15 14.93 -8.34
N LEU A 81 -5.06 15.46 -7.74
CA LEU A 81 -5.04 16.83 -7.22
C LEU A 81 -5.04 17.88 -8.33
N THR A 82 -4.51 17.57 -9.51
CA THR A 82 -4.52 18.46 -10.68
C THR A 82 -5.77 18.35 -11.54
N LYS A 83 -6.51 17.23 -11.42
CA LYS A 83 -7.75 16.93 -12.16
C LYS A 83 -8.84 16.46 -11.20
N PRO A 84 -9.35 17.36 -10.33
CA PRO A 84 -10.29 16.98 -9.27
C PRO A 84 -11.65 16.49 -9.77
N GLU A 85 -11.92 16.57 -11.08
CA GLU A 85 -13.10 16.02 -11.73
C GLU A 85 -13.02 14.52 -11.97
N LEU A 86 -11.83 13.89 -11.82
CA LEU A 86 -11.69 12.45 -11.99
C LEU A 86 -12.43 11.69 -10.88
N PRO A 87 -13.21 10.66 -11.21
CA PRO A 87 -13.77 9.74 -10.21
C PRO A 87 -12.70 9.00 -9.42
N GLY A 88 -11.54 8.82 -10.01
CA GLY A 88 -10.35 8.19 -9.50
C GLY A 88 -9.38 7.85 -10.62
N CYS A 89 -8.21 7.40 -10.24
CA CYS A 89 -7.19 6.94 -11.18
C CYS A 89 -6.47 5.69 -10.65
N TYR A 90 -5.89 4.93 -11.55
CA TYR A 90 -5.11 3.75 -11.20
C TYR A 90 -3.91 3.57 -12.13
N CYS A 91 -2.96 2.77 -11.73
CA CYS A 91 -1.84 2.36 -12.57
C CYS A 91 -1.42 0.92 -12.28
N LEU A 92 -0.75 0.31 -13.26
CA LEU A 92 0.06 -0.88 -13.05
C LEU A 92 1.53 -0.46 -13.08
N SER A 93 2.19 -0.57 -11.94
CA SER A 93 3.58 -0.18 -11.74
C SER A 93 4.47 -1.38 -11.42
N THR A 94 5.78 -1.15 -11.32
CA THR A 94 6.73 -2.12 -10.78
C THR A 94 7.35 -1.53 -9.52
N SER A 95 7.23 -2.24 -8.41
CA SER A 95 7.92 -1.90 -7.17
C SER A 95 9.34 -2.47 -7.18
N TYR A 96 10.32 -1.64 -6.80
CA TYR A 96 11.72 -2.03 -6.62
C TYR A 96 12.10 -1.82 -5.16
N ARG A 97 12.42 -2.89 -4.45
CA ARG A 97 12.82 -2.84 -3.04
C ARG A 97 14.19 -3.47 -2.87
N GLN A 98 15.09 -2.77 -2.20
CA GLN A 98 16.44 -3.24 -1.93
C GLN A 98 16.54 -3.73 -0.47
N GLU A 99 15.71 -4.69 -0.10
CA GLU A 99 15.76 -5.31 1.21
C GLU A 99 17.05 -6.12 1.39
N GLN A 100 17.70 -5.96 2.53
CA GLN A 100 18.95 -6.68 2.81
C GLN A 100 18.71 -8.13 3.24
N ASN A 101 17.59 -8.40 3.90
CA ASN A 101 17.23 -9.71 4.44
C ASN A 101 15.76 -10.04 4.10
N PRO A 102 15.42 -10.26 2.82
CA PRO A 102 14.06 -10.58 2.43
C PRO A 102 13.65 -11.95 2.99
N THR A 103 12.42 -12.05 3.48
CA THR A 103 11.85 -13.32 3.93
C THR A 103 11.40 -14.12 2.73
N GLU A 104 11.99 -15.31 2.55
CA GLU A 104 11.65 -16.24 1.44
C GLU A 104 10.15 -16.58 1.45
N GLY A 105 9.54 -16.58 0.27
CA GLY A 105 8.12 -16.85 0.08
C GLY A 105 7.17 -15.71 0.51
N ARG A 106 7.71 -14.60 1.03
CA ARG A 106 6.92 -13.45 1.46
C ARG A 106 7.36 -12.13 0.84
N HIS A 107 8.68 -11.92 0.73
CA HIS A 107 9.26 -10.68 0.23
C HIS A 107 9.87 -10.90 -1.16
N GLU A 108 9.33 -10.22 -2.13
CA GLU A 108 9.91 -10.08 -3.47
C GLU A 108 10.60 -8.72 -3.57
N LEU A 109 11.75 -8.68 -4.25
CA LEU A 109 12.52 -7.44 -4.41
C LEU A 109 12.04 -6.61 -5.59
N ILE A 110 11.45 -7.25 -6.58
CA ILE A 110 10.91 -6.62 -7.80
C ILE A 110 9.58 -7.31 -8.10
N PHE A 111 8.49 -6.58 -8.06
CA PHE A 111 7.16 -7.15 -8.27
C PHE A 111 6.18 -6.12 -8.82
N PRO A 112 5.15 -6.56 -9.57
CA PRO A 112 4.12 -5.69 -10.06
C PRO A 112 3.17 -5.26 -8.94
N MET A 113 2.83 -3.96 -8.95
CA MET A 113 1.84 -3.33 -8.08
C MET A 113 0.70 -2.78 -8.94
N PHE A 114 -0.54 -3.04 -8.54
CA PHE A 114 -1.70 -2.34 -9.07
C PHE A 114 -2.14 -1.31 -8.02
N GLU A 115 -2.14 -0.03 -8.37
CA GLU A 115 -2.30 1.05 -7.40
C GLU A 115 -3.44 1.98 -7.82
N PHE A 116 -4.10 2.59 -6.85
CA PHE A 116 -5.27 3.44 -7.10
C PHE A 116 -5.30 4.64 -6.14
N GLU A 117 -5.91 5.74 -6.60
CA GLU A 117 -6.27 6.93 -5.80
C GLU A 117 -7.64 7.44 -6.23
N ALA A 118 -8.47 7.86 -5.26
CA ALA A 118 -9.82 8.38 -5.49
C ALA A 118 -10.23 9.43 -4.47
N PRO A 119 -11.18 10.34 -4.83
CA PRO A 119 -11.81 11.22 -3.85
C PRO A 119 -12.65 10.42 -2.87
N GLY A 120 -12.66 10.84 -1.61
CA GLY A 120 -13.47 10.21 -0.57
C GLY A 120 -12.73 10.14 0.77
N ASN A 121 -13.31 9.40 1.70
CA ASN A 121 -12.82 9.25 3.06
C ASN A 121 -12.56 7.77 3.38
N PHE A 122 -12.17 7.47 4.62
CA PHE A 122 -11.83 6.11 5.04
C PHE A 122 -12.98 5.12 4.88
N LYS A 123 -14.22 5.55 5.09
CA LYS A 123 -15.38 4.68 4.88
C LYS A 123 -15.56 4.34 3.39
N ASP A 124 -15.33 5.32 2.51
CA ASP A 124 -15.42 5.11 1.06
C ASP A 124 -14.33 4.14 0.59
N LEU A 125 -13.11 4.24 1.16
CA LEU A 125 -12.02 3.31 0.94
C LEU A 125 -12.41 1.88 1.31
N LEU A 126 -12.88 1.66 2.55
CA LEU A 126 -13.25 0.33 3.02
C LEU A 126 -14.38 -0.28 2.19
N GLN A 127 -15.35 0.53 1.78
CA GLN A 127 -16.43 0.08 0.89
C GLN A 127 -15.90 -0.31 -0.50
N MET A 128 -15.00 0.48 -1.05
CA MET A 128 -14.40 0.19 -2.37
C MET A 128 -13.61 -1.12 -2.34
N GLU A 129 -12.81 -1.35 -1.31
CA GLU A 129 -12.03 -2.59 -1.14
C GLU A 129 -12.93 -3.81 -0.85
N ASN A 130 -14.02 -3.63 -0.09
CA ASN A 130 -15.04 -4.65 0.10
C ASN A 130 -15.68 -5.05 -1.23
N ASP A 131 -16.05 -4.08 -2.06
CA ASP A 131 -16.61 -4.31 -3.40
C ASP A 131 -15.59 -5.00 -4.31
N LEU A 132 -14.30 -4.61 -4.23
CA LEU A 132 -13.23 -5.24 -4.99
C LEU A 132 -13.07 -6.71 -4.65
N CYS A 133 -13.03 -7.05 -3.37
CA CYS A 133 -12.94 -8.44 -2.92
C CYS A 133 -14.11 -9.29 -3.45
N LYS A 134 -15.32 -8.73 -3.46
CA LYS A 134 -16.52 -9.39 -4.04
C LYS A 134 -16.41 -9.53 -5.57
N HIS A 135 -15.95 -8.50 -6.26
CA HIS A 135 -15.75 -8.54 -7.72
C HIS A 135 -14.74 -9.63 -8.12
N LEU A 136 -13.69 -9.81 -7.35
CA LEU A 136 -12.70 -10.87 -7.55
C LEU A 136 -13.21 -12.28 -7.19
N GLY A 137 -14.42 -12.39 -6.64
CA GLY A 137 -15.08 -13.65 -6.35
C GLY A 137 -14.88 -14.18 -4.92
N PHE A 138 -14.20 -13.45 -4.04
CA PHE A 138 -14.09 -13.83 -2.63
C PHE A 138 -15.46 -13.82 -1.95
N LYS A 139 -15.66 -14.76 -1.04
CA LYS A 139 -16.91 -14.90 -0.29
C LYS A 139 -16.64 -14.77 1.20
N CYS A 140 -17.61 -14.21 1.90
CA CYS A 140 -17.57 -14.17 3.35
C CYS A 140 -18.32 -15.39 3.93
N ASP A 141 -17.58 -16.26 4.59
CA ASP A 141 -18.15 -17.41 5.29
C ASP A 141 -18.25 -17.17 6.83
N HIS A 142 -17.68 -16.09 7.36
CA HIS A 142 -17.46 -15.86 8.79
C HIS A 142 -17.89 -14.46 9.27
N GLY A 143 -19.18 -14.15 9.19
CA GLY A 143 -19.73 -13.02 9.93
C GLY A 143 -19.29 -11.62 9.47
N ARG A 144 -20.08 -10.61 9.84
CA ARG A 144 -19.86 -9.21 9.44
C ARG A 144 -18.89 -8.49 10.36
N SER A 145 -18.09 -7.62 9.79
CA SER A 145 -17.24 -6.67 10.49
C SER A 145 -17.99 -5.37 10.81
N PRO A 146 -17.65 -4.66 11.89
CA PRO A 146 -18.10 -3.28 12.07
C PRO A 146 -17.53 -2.30 11.02
N PHE A 147 -16.49 -2.71 10.29
CA PHE A 147 -15.78 -1.86 9.32
C PHE A 147 -16.22 -2.11 7.87
N THR A 148 -16.66 -3.33 7.53
CA THR A 148 -17.11 -3.70 6.18
C THR A 148 -18.45 -4.44 6.24
N GLU A 149 -19.19 -4.42 5.15
CA GLU A 149 -20.53 -5.05 5.10
C GLU A 149 -20.45 -6.57 4.96
N ASP A 150 -19.45 -7.08 4.23
CA ASP A 150 -19.41 -8.48 3.79
C ASP A 150 -18.27 -9.30 4.41
N PHE A 151 -17.13 -8.68 4.78
CA PHE A 151 -15.94 -9.39 5.26
C PHE A 151 -15.59 -9.09 6.71
N PRO A 152 -14.97 -10.02 7.44
CA PRO A 152 -14.50 -9.80 8.79
C PRO A 152 -13.40 -8.73 8.85
N GLY A 153 -13.28 -8.08 10.01
CA GLY A 153 -12.21 -7.11 10.24
C GLY A 153 -12.11 -6.69 11.69
N GLY A 154 -11.01 -6.05 12.02
CA GLY A 154 -10.72 -5.53 13.35
C GLY A 154 -9.71 -4.40 13.29
N ASN A 155 -9.70 -3.52 14.31
CA ASN A 155 -8.64 -2.53 14.40
C ASN A 155 -7.34 -3.17 14.94
N TYR A 156 -6.21 -2.57 14.57
CA TYR A 156 -4.88 -3.08 14.90
C TYR A 156 -4.71 -3.38 16.40
N MET A 157 -5.07 -2.44 17.27
CA MET A 157 -4.89 -2.60 18.72
C MET A 157 -5.76 -3.71 19.31
N SER A 158 -6.97 -3.90 18.80
CA SER A 158 -7.83 -5.02 19.20
C SER A 158 -7.22 -6.36 18.80
N MET A 159 -6.61 -6.44 17.62
CA MET A 159 -5.95 -7.67 17.17
C MET A 159 -4.65 -7.93 17.94
N VAL A 160 -3.89 -6.89 18.30
CA VAL A 160 -2.76 -7.00 19.23
C VAL A 160 -3.21 -7.61 20.57
N ALA A 161 -4.31 -7.13 21.13
CA ALA A 161 -4.85 -7.65 22.37
C ALA A 161 -5.39 -9.10 22.22
N HIS A 162 -6.07 -9.39 21.10
CA HIS A 162 -6.61 -10.71 20.81
C HIS A 162 -5.53 -11.79 20.73
N TYR A 163 -4.42 -11.48 20.07
CA TYR A 163 -3.30 -12.40 19.95
C TYR A 163 -2.27 -12.32 21.09
N ALA A 164 -2.46 -11.42 22.04
CA ALA A 164 -1.47 -11.10 23.07
C ALA A 164 -0.06 -10.86 22.43
N ALA A 165 -0.03 -10.08 21.36
CA ALA A 165 1.16 -9.85 20.57
C ALA A 165 2.24 -9.13 21.38
N ALA A 166 3.46 -9.67 21.34
CA ALA A 166 4.60 -9.08 22.02
C ALA A 166 4.93 -7.69 21.43
N ASP A 167 5.40 -6.80 22.25
CA ASP A 167 5.80 -5.44 21.89
C ASP A 167 4.71 -4.62 21.19
N ASN A 168 3.45 -5.05 21.29
CA ASN A 168 2.29 -4.49 20.60
C ASN A 168 2.43 -4.50 19.07
N GLU A 169 3.14 -5.46 18.52
CA GLU A 169 3.40 -5.59 17.08
C GLU A 169 2.75 -6.85 16.50
N LEU A 170 2.01 -6.67 15.40
CA LEU A 170 1.48 -7.79 14.61
C LEU A 170 2.53 -8.22 13.58
N LEU A 171 2.91 -9.48 13.63
CA LEU A 171 3.91 -10.08 12.75
C LEU A 171 3.22 -11.00 11.72
N ALA A 172 3.98 -11.43 10.72
CA ALA A 172 3.53 -12.30 9.63
C ALA A 172 2.72 -13.55 10.09
N PHE A 173 3.10 -14.16 11.20
CA PHE A 173 2.37 -15.32 11.71
C PHE A 173 0.98 -14.96 12.27
N HIS A 174 0.77 -13.70 12.72
CA HIS A 174 -0.53 -13.23 13.14
C HIS A 174 -1.48 -13.07 11.93
N GLU A 175 -0.96 -12.63 10.78
CA GLU A 175 -1.75 -12.56 9.54
C GLU A 175 -2.17 -13.98 9.09
N SER A 176 -1.28 -14.96 9.21
CA SER A 176 -1.62 -16.37 8.95
C SER A 176 -2.72 -16.87 9.89
N ARG A 177 -2.69 -16.47 11.17
CA ARG A 177 -3.76 -16.78 12.12
C ARG A 177 -5.08 -16.08 11.79
N MET A 178 -5.04 -14.84 11.30
CA MET A 178 -6.25 -14.15 10.82
C MET A 178 -6.92 -14.96 9.70
N TYR A 179 -6.13 -15.51 8.77
CA TYR A 179 -6.66 -16.39 7.75
C TYR A 179 -7.30 -17.66 8.33
N GLU A 180 -6.66 -18.30 9.30
CA GLU A 180 -7.17 -19.53 9.93
C GLU A 180 -8.46 -19.27 10.74
N GLU A 181 -8.58 -18.11 11.38
CA GLU A 181 -9.71 -17.76 12.24
C GLU A 181 -10.89 -17.12 11.50
N TYR A 182 -10.60 -16.32 10.44
CA TYR A 182 -11.60 -15.45 9.79
C TYR A 182 -11.81 -15.76 8.30
N GLY A 183 -11.00 -16.62 7.70
CA GLY A 183 -11.13 -17.02 6.29
C GLY A 183 -10.27 -16.21 5.32
N ASP A 184 -10.65 -16.25 4.04
CA ASP A 184 -9.80 -15.79 2.93
C ASP A 184 -9.50 -14.29 2.93
N VAL A 185 -10.34 -13.47 3.55
CA VAL A 185 -10.21 -12.00 3.56
C VAL A 185 -10.48 -11.46 4.96
N PHE A 186 -9.56 -10.62 5.46
CA PHE A 186 -9.70 -9.91 6.73
C PHE A 186 -9.22 -8.46 6.59
N PHE A 187 -10.01 -7.50 7.10
CA PHE A 187 -9.69 -6.08 7.08
C PHE A 187 -9.04 -5.66 8.41
N LEU A 188 -7.74 -5.39 8.39
CA LEU A 188 -7.00 -4.86 9.53
C LEU A 188 -6.94 -3.34 9.40
N THR A 189 -7.49 -2.61 10.37
CA THR A 189 -7.72 -1.15 10.25
C THR A 189 -7.14 -0.36 11.42
N GLU A 190 -7.07 0.97 11.26
CA GLU A 190 -6.72 1.92 12.33
C GLU A 190 -5.36 1.65 12.96
N PHE A 191 -4.30 1.89 12.20
CA PHE A 191 -2.93 1.62 12.61
C PHE A 191 -2.39 2.69 13.56
N PRO A 192 -1.81 2.29 14.71
CA PRO A 192 -1.21 3.25 15.63
C PRO A 192 0.08 3.88 15.06
N GLU A 193 0.39 5.12 15.46
CA GLU A 193 1.53 5.88 14.95
C GLU A 193 2.88 5.19 15.15
N TYR A 194 3.02 4.34 16.17
CA TYR A 194 4.27 3.61 16.40
C TYR A 194 4.53 2.49 15.36
N THR A 195 3.56 2.13 14.53
CA THR A 195 3.75 1.24 13.38
C THR A 195 4.25 1.99 12.13
N SER A 196 4.63 3.25 12.30
CA SER A 196 5.18 4.12 11.27
C SER A 196 4.29 4.27 10.02
N PRO A 197 3.00 4.65 10.17
CA PRO A 197 2.19 5.02 9.03
C PRO A 197 2.86 6.18 8.28
N PHE A 198 2.65 6.24 6.98
CA PHE A 198 3.36 7.18 6.13
C PHE A 198 2.96 8.65 6.40
N TRP A 199 3.88 9.59 6.15
CA TRP A 199 3.74 11.01 6.51
C TRP A 199 2.50 11.73 5.93
N ASN A 200 1.92 11.24 4.83
CA ASN A 200 0.72 11.82 4.24
C ASN A 200 -0.57 11.04 4.54
N MET A 201 -0.52 10.06 5.44
CA MET A 201 -1.72 9.38 5.92
C MET A 201 -2.46 10.24 6.94
N LYS A 202 -3.78 10.21 6.87
CA LYS A 202 -4.62 10.94 7.79
C LYS A 202 -4.67 10.27 9.15
N ILE A 203 -4.46 11.05 10.21
CA ILE A 203 -4.77 10.63 11.57
C ILE A 203 -6.27 10.78 11.77
N GLY A 204 -6.97 9.65 11.96
CA GLY A 204 -8.42 9.59 12.07
C GLY A 204 -8.95 9.61 13.50
N GLY A 205 -8.09 9.32 14.47
CA GLY A 205 -8.53 9.21 15.87
C GLY A 205 -7.38 9.03 16.86
N THR A 206 -7.78 8.79 18.10
CA THR A 206 -6.86 8.54 19.21
C THR A 206 -7.31 7.28 19.95
N GLY A 207 -6.40 6.35 20.07
CA GLY A 207 -6.58 5.11 20.82
C GLY A 207 -6.24 5.25 22.32
N PRO A 208 -6.16 4.12 23.04
CA PRO A 208 -5.73 4.08 24.43
C PRO A 208 -4.36 4.76 24.64
N LYS A 209 -4.21 5.44 25.78
CA LYS A 209 -2.99 6.19 26.15
C LYS A 209 -2.62 7.30 25.17
N ASP A 210 -3.62 7.90 24.55
CA ASP A 210 -3.46 9.02 23.57
C ASP A 210 -2.64 8.67 22.32
N VAL A 211 -2.52 7.37 21.98
CA VAL A 211 -1.85 6.93 20.75
C VAL A 211 -2.68 7.37 19.53
N LYS A 212 -2.07 8.12 18.64
CA LYS A 212 -2.69 8.51 17.37
C LYS A 212 -2.89 7.30 16.47
N LEU A 213 -4.05 7.25 15.81
CA LEU A 213 -4.45 6.17 14.90
C LEU A 213 -4.58 6.71 13.48
N ALA A 214 -3.84 6.16 12.55
CA ALA A 214 -3.97 6.47 11.13
C ALA A 214 -5.18 5.73 10.53
N ASN A 215 -5.88 6.38 9.61
CA ASN A 215 -6.92 5.77 8.79
C ASN A 215 -6.26 4.91 7.70
N LYS A 216 -5.53 3.88 8.14
CA LYS A 216 -4.86 2.87 7.31
C LYS A 216 -5.66 1.57 7.35
N CYS A 217 -5.70 0.87 6.22
CA CYS A 217 -6.24 -0.48 6.11
C CYS A 217 -5.25 -1.38 5.38
N ASP A 218 -4.99 -2.55 5.96
CA ASP A 218 -4.33 -3.66 5.28
C ASP A 218 -5.35 -4.77 5.08
N VAL A 219 -5.64 -5.12 3.83
CA VAL A 219 -6.49 -6.27 3.52
C VAL A 219 -5.61 -7.51 3.49
N ILE A 220 -5.77 -8.34 4.50
CA ILE A 220 -5.08 -9.62 4.65
C ILE A 220 -5.84 -10.65 3.83
N MET A 221 -5.22 -11.19 2.79
CA MET A 221 -5.83 -12.17 1.89
C MET A 221 -4.97 -13.44 1.84
N GLY A 222 -5.60 -14.58 2.10
CA GLY A 222 -4.88 -15.86 2.16
C GLY A 222 -3.75 -15.90 3.20
N GLY A 223 -3.80 -15.07 4.25
CA GLY A 223 -2.81 -15.00 5.32
C GLY A 223 -1.63 -14.06 5.07
N MET A 224 -1.73 -13.16 4.10
CA MET A 224 -0.74 -12.09 3.85
C MET A 224 -1.42 -10.75 3.58
N GLU A 225 -0.83 -9.66 4.04
CA GLU A 225 -1.17 -8.32 3.57
C GLU A 225 -1.04 -8.28 2.05
N THR A 226 -2.17 -8.08 1.37
CA THR A 226 -2.25 -8.09 -0.10
C THR A 226 -2.57 -6.70 -0.66
N ILE A 227 -3.37 -5.93 0.08
CA ILE A 227 -3.67 -4.54 -0.23
C ILE A 227 -3.25 -3.71 0.99
N GLY A 228 -2.42 -2.69 0.77
CA GLY A 228 -2.10 -1.68 1.76
C GLY A 228 -2.66 -0.33 1.31
N SER A 229 -3.50 0.30 2.13
CA SER A 229 -4.24 1.50 1.75
C SER A 229 -4.46 2.48 2.89
N ALA A 230 -4.76 3.73 2.58
CA ALA A 230 -5.07 4.73 3.59
C ALA A 230 -5.88 5.92 3.04
N GLU A 231 -6.62 6.56 3.92
CA GLU A 231 -7.09 7.92 3.70
C GLU A 231 -5.91 8.90 3.81
N ARG A 232 -5.85 9.87 2.89
CA ARG A 232 -4.76 10.84 2.84
C ARG A 232 -5.06 12.07 3.68
N ALA A 233 -4.03 12.62 4.31
CA ALA A 233 -4.10 13.88 5.03
C ALA A 233 -4.42 15.04 4.07
N THR A 234 -5.11 16.05 4.58
CA THR A 234 -5.44 17.29 3.86
C THR A 234 -4.84 18.52 4.51
N ASP A 235 -4.38 18.43 5.75
CA ASP A 235 -3.71 19.52 6.44
C ASP A 235 -2.24 19.58 6.02
N VAL A 236 -1.90 20.67 5.34
CA VAL A 236 -0.54 20.92 4.80
C VAL A 236 0.50 21.04 5.91
N GLN A 237 0.13 21.64 7.04
CA GLN A 237 1.06 21.84 8.15
C GLN A 237 1.33 20.51 8.86
N GLU A 238 0.31 19.69 9.05
CA GLU A 238 0.44 18.34 9.60
C GLU A 238 1.31 17.46 8.70
N MET A 239 1.03 17.42 7.40
CA MET A 239 1.84 16.65 6.44
C MET A 239 3.31 17.08 6.44
N LYS A 240 3.55 18.40 6.48
CA LYS A 240 4.92 18.93 6.54
C LYS A 240 5.63 18.51 7.83
N GLU A 241 4.96 18.63 8.97
CA GLU A 241 5.51 18.22 10.27
C GLU A 241 5.82 16.72 10.26
N GLN A 242 4.89 15.89 9.82
CA GLN A 242 5.06 14.44 9.71
C GLN A 242 6.25 14.07 8.82
N PHE A 243 6.41 14.73 7.67
CA PHE A 243 7.54 14.46 6.78
C PHE A 243 8.90 14.62 7.47
N TYR A 244 9.06 15.63 8.33
CA TYR A 244 10.32 15.89 9.04
C TYR A 244 10.49 15.09 10.33
N THR A 245 9.43 14.55 10.90
CA THR A 245 9.45 13.91 12.23
C THR A 245 9.27 12.41 12.22
N ILE A 246 8.67 11.85 11.16
CA ILE A 246 8.48 10.40 11.02
C ILE A 246 9.80 9.65 11.18
N SER A 247 9.77 8.51 11.85
CA SER A 247 10.96 7.73 12.20
C SER A 247 12.05 8.57 12.89
N ASN A 248 11.65 9.48 13.79
CA ASN A 248 12.54 10.42 14.48
C ASN A 248 13.39 11.29 13.52
N GLY A 249 12.86 11.60 12.34
CA GLY A 249 13.52 12.40 11.29
C GLY A 249 14.46 11.60 10.38
N GLU A 250 14.63 10.33 10.61
CA GLU A 250 15.52 9.47 9.80
C GLU A 250 15.05 9.40 8.34
N TYR A 251 13.73 9.40 8.10
CA TYR A 251 13.16 9.38 6.76
C TYR A 251 13.61 10.58 5.92
N ALA A 252 13.40 11.80 6.42
CA ALA A 252 13.77 13.02 5.70
C ALA A 252 15.29 13.09 5.48
N ASN A 253 16.08 12.77 6.52
CA ASN A 253 17.53 12.78 6.45
C ASN A 253 18.06 11.82 5.38
N LEU A 254 17.53 10.61 5.31
CA LEU A 254 17.92 9.64 4.29
C LEU A 254 17.63 10.15 2.87
N LEU A 255 16.47 10.76 2.64
CA LEU A 255 16.15 11.34 1.33
C LEU A 255 17.08 12.51 1.00
N PHE A 256 17.45 13.35 1.97
CA PHE A 256 18.40 14.45 1.77
C PHE A 256 19.80 13.93 1.40
N ASP A 257 20.24 12.87 2.05
CA ASP A 257 21.56 12.25 1.78
C ASP A 257 21.60 11.58 0.40
N LEU A 258 20.51 10.92 -0.01
CA LEU A 258 20.44 10.22 -1.30
C LEU A 258 20.23 11.18 -2.49
N PHE A 259 19.37 12.18 -2.34
CA PHE A 259 18.86 12.95 -3.47
C PHE A 259 19.18 14.44 -3.42
N GLY A 260 19.77 14.91 -2.33
CA GLY A 260 20.07 16.31 -2.08
C GLY A 260 18.87 17.08 -1.48
N LYS A 261 19.15 17.81 -0.40
CA LYS A 261 18.14 18.52 0.39
C LYS A 261 17.31 19.49 -0.44
N ASP A 262 17.95 20.32 -1.25
CA ASP A 262 17.27 21.36 -2.04
C ASP A 262 16.24 20.76 -3.00
N ARG A 263 16.56 19.61 -3.62
CA ARG A 263 15.64 18.92 -4.52
C ARG A 263 14.46 18.32 -3.78
N VAL A 264 14.71 17.60 -2.69
CA VAL A 264 13.65 16.97 -1.89
C VAL A 264 12.72 18.04 -1.32
N GLU A 265 13.25 19.12 -0.76
CA GLU A 265 12.45 20.23 -0.23
C GLU A 265 11.65 20.96 -1.33
N LEU A 266 12.22 21.11 -2.53
CA LEU A 266 11.49 21.69 -3.66
C LEU A 266 10.33 20.79 -4.11
N GLU A 267 10.53 19.48 -4.19
CA GLU A 267 9.48 18.51 -4.55
C GLU A 267 8.39 18.49 -3.47
N LEU A 268 8.77 18.45 -2.20
CA LEU A 268 7.83 18.52 -1.07
C LEU A 268 7.02 19.83 -1.11
N PHE A 269 7.69 20.97 -1.31
CA PHE A 269 7.01 22.25 -1.44
C PHE A 269 6.00 22.27 -2.59
N LYS A 270 6.38 21.75 -3.76
CA LYS A 270 5.47 21.67 -4.92
C LYS A 270 4.25 20.79 -4.60
N PHE A 271 4.47 19.64 -3.98
CA PHE A 271 3.38 18.77 -3.56
C PHE A 271 2.46 19.46 -2.57
N LEU A 272 3.01 20.06 -1.51
CA LEU A 272 2.24 20.75 -0.46
C LEU A 272 1.56 22.06 -0.95
N SER A 273 1.87 22.52 -2.17
CA SER A 273 1.21 23.69 -2.78
C SER A 273 -0.12 23.36 -3.49
N HIS A 274 -0.49 22.08 -3.58
CA HIS A 274 -1.78 21.69 -4.15
C HIS A 274 -2.94 22.02 -3.21
N ASN A 275 -4.14 22.16 -3.79
CA ASN A 275 -5.37 22.25 -3.03
C ASN A 275 -5.86 20.85 -2.66
N PHE A 276 -5.60 20.45 -1.41
CA PHE A 276 -5.94 19.10 -0.96
C PHE A 276 -7.43 18.94 -0.71
N VAL A 277 -7.97 17.86 -1.27
CA VAL A 277 -9.33 17.37 -1.02
C VAL A 277 -9.26 16.03 -0.29
N PRO A 278 -10.32 15.63 0.45
CA PRO A 278 -10.41 14.28 1.01
C PRO A 278 -10.23 13.25 -0.10
N ARG A 279 -9.29 12.35 0.09
CA ARG A 279 -8.93 11.32 -0.87
C ARG A 279 -8.35 10.10 -0.16
N TYR A 280 -8.38 8.98 -0.83
CA TYR A 280 -7.81 7.73 -0.36
C TYR A 280 -7.13 7.00 -1.51
N GLY A 281 -6.21 6.13 -1.17
CA GLY A 281 -5.57 5.28 -2.15
C GLY A 281 -4.83 4.11 -1.53
N GLY A 282 -4.36 3.22 -2.39
CA GLY A 282 -3.69 2.01 -1.96
C GLY A 282 -2.96 1.29 -3.07
N GLY A 283 -2.22 0.27 -2.68
CA GLY A 283 -1.47 -0.61 -3.57
C GLY A 283 -1.84 -2.07 -3.34
N ILE A 284 -2.06 -2.78 -4.43
CA ILE A 284 -2.38 -4.20 -4.49
C ILE A 284 -1.16 -4.94 -5.00
N GLY A 285 -0.57 -5.80 -4.19
CA GLY A 285 0.52 -6.67 -4.62
C GLY A 285 0.01 -7.74 -5.59
N VAL A 286 0.36 -7.63 -6.89
CA VAL A 286 -0.21 -8.51 -7.92
C VAL A 286 0.17 -9.97 -7.69
N THR A 287 1.38 -10.26 -7.25
CA THR A 287 1.80 -11.64 -6.92
C THR A 287 1.04 -12.19 -5.72
N ARG A 288 0.80 -11.35 -4.70
CA ARG A 288 0.08 -11.75 -3.49
C ARG A 288 -1.39 -12.01 -3.78
N ILE A 289 -2.06 -11.17 -4.58
CA ILE A 289 -3.47 -11.39 -4.93
C ILE A 289 -3.66 -12.62 -5.84
N ILE A 290 -2.75 -12.88 -6.78
CA ILE A 290 -2.73 -14.14 -7.55
C ILE A 290 -2.67 -15.33 -6.60
N SER A 291 -1.75 -15.30 -5.64
CA SER A 291 -1.59 -16.35 -4.62
C SER A 291 -2.86 -16.57 -3.79
N ALA A 292 -3.46 -15.47 -3.33
CA ALA A 292 -4.71 -15.52 -2.56
C ALA A 292 -5.88 -16.08 -3.37
N MET A 293 -6.02 -15.66 -4.65
CA MET A 293 -7.06 -16.18 -5.54
C MET A 293 -6.88 -17.65 -5.87
N LYS A 294 -5.64 -18.12 -6.07
CA LYS A 294 -5.33 -19.56 -6.23
C LYS A 294 -5.70 -20.34 -4.97
N ARG A 295 -5.35 -19.82 -3.80
CA ARG A 295 -5.65 -20.46 -2.51
C ARG A 295 -7.15 -20.60 -2.27
N ALA A 296 -7.92 -19.59 -2.65
CA ALA A 296 -9.38 -19.58 -2.59
C ALA A 296 -10.07 -20.37 -3.72
N GLY A 297 -9.31 -20.93 -4.66
CA GLY A 297 -9.86 -21.68 -5.82
C GLY A 297 -10.59 -20.80 -6.85
N LEU A 298 -10.30 -19.49 -6.88
CA LEU A 298 -10.92 -18.53 -7.80
C LEU A 298 -10.26 -18.51 -9.17
N ILE A 299 -8.99 -18.90 -9.24
CA ILE A 299 -8.24 -19.15 -10.47
C ILE A 299 -7.55 -20.50 -10.38
N VAL A 300 -7.29 -21.11 -11.54
CA VAL A 300 -6.73 -22.47 -11.63
C VAL A 300 -5.25 -22.47 -11.18
N ASN A 301 -4.86 -23.47 -10.43
CA ASN A 301 -3.44 -23.75 -10.20
C ASN A 301 -2.88 -24.45 -11.44
N ASP A 302 -1.89 -23.84 -12.10
CA ASP A 302 -1.15 -24.46 -13.19
C ASP A 302 -0.23 -25.59 -12.69
#